data_9fa90f27ec84a5a15b3ec68df56ff24a
#
_entry.id   9fa90f27ec84a5a15b3ec68df56ff24a
#
_cell.length_a   1.000
_cell.length_b   1.000
_cell.length_c   1.000
_cell.angle_alpha   90.00
_cell.angle_beta   90.00
_cell.angle_gamma   90.00
#
_symmetry.space_group_name_H-M   'P 1'
#
loop_
_entity.id
_entity.type
_entity.pdbx_description
1 polymer ?
#
loop_
_entity_poly.entity_id
_entity_poly.type
_entity_poly.pdbx_seq_one_letter_code
_entity_poly.pdbx_strand_id
1 'polypeptide(L)'
;RKRESKLSVERFDQITEENILDVCSHQIVDSTLKLREIYNDTVENFFQGDRKALKELADAAERLAMTSSEHHKYDILPILYKMQSRSLDMGYHFVQALEHLNEATQSLSQFSESIFTYVDNNHTPFTIDQVDDLKEVHTALIKLLDEYCKMLQTGTYIQFDYTMVAQEQLLQLVAKATKRQIKRAQRNQTRTRSSLLYLNMLNEMRFMAVQVRALTNDERNFVAA
;
A
#
# COMPACT_ATOMS: atom_id res chain seq x y z
N ARG A 1 4.21 25.79 -10.25
CA ARG A 1 2.85 25.52 -10.82
C ARG A 1 2.85 25.38 -12.35
N LYS A 2 3.66 26.15 -13.11
CA LYS A 2 3.69 26.09 -14.59
C LYS A 2 4.57 24.96 -15.17
N ARG A 3 5.48 24.37 -14.38
CA ARG A 3 6.38 23.27 -14.82
C ARG A 3 5.73 21.88 -14.70
N GLU A 4 4.88 21.67 -13.66
CA GLU A 4 4.18 20.41 -13.42
C GLU A 4 3.08 20.14 -14.46
N SER A 5 2.36 21.17 -14.91
CA SER A 5 1.35 21.05 -15.96
C SER A 5 1.91 20.70 -17.35
N LYS A 6 3.18 21.02 -17.63
CA LYS A 6 3.83 20.68 -18.91
C LYS A 6 4.26 19.21 -18.97
N LEU A 7 4.75 18.64 -17.87
CA LEU A 7 5.15 17.24 -17.80
C LEU A 7 3.95 16.28 -17.93
N SER A 8 2.78 16.68 -17.41
CA SER A 8 1.56 15.91 -17.58
C SER A 8 1.05 15.92 -19.04
N VAL A 9 1.08 17.08 -19.71
CA VAL A 9 0.61 17.23 -21.08
C VAL A 9 1.47 16.43 -22.07
N GLU A 10 2.82 16.52 -21.99
CA GLU A 10 3.74 15.77 -22.85
C GLU A 10 3.59 14.24 -22.67
N ARG A 11 3.26 13.79 -21.47
CA ARG A 11 3.02 12.37 -21.17
C ARG A 11 1.72 11.86 -21.78
N PHE A 12 0.66 12.69 -21.78
CA PHE A 12 -0.64 12.33 -22.37
C PHE A 12 -0.63 12.30 -23.89
N ASP A 13 0.20 13.10 -24.55
CA ASP A 13 0.32 13.11 -26.01
C ASP A 13 0.90 11.79 -26.56
N GLN A 14 1.61 11.01 -25.72
CA GLN A 14 2.18 9.71 -26.08
C GLN A 14 1.19 8.53 -25.86
N ILE A 15 0.07 8.75 -25.16
CA ILE A 15 -0.94 7.73 -24.92
C ILE A 15 -1.89 7.67 -26.10
N THR A 16 -1.95 6.50 -26.73
CA THR A 16 -2.86 6.18 -27.84
C THR A 16 -3.92 5.19 -27.39
N GLU A 17 -4.99 5.00 -28.19
CA GLU A 17 -5.99 3.97 -27.93
C GLU A 17 -5.40 2.55 -27.88
N GLU A 18 -4.29 2.31 -28.60
CA GLU A 18 -3.64 1.00 -28.67
C GLU A 18 -2.83 0.69 -27.41
N ASN A 19 -2.13 1.69 -26.83
CA ASN A 19 -1.22 1.49 -25.69
C ASN A 19 -1.81 1.91 -24.34
N ILE A 20 -3.03 2.42 -24.30
CA ILE A 20 -3.63 2.98 -23.07
C ILE A 20 -3.74 1.95 -21.95
N LEU A 21 -4.10 0.70 -22.26
CA LEU A 21 -4.19 -0.37 -21.29
C LEU A 21 -2.83 -0.68 -20.67
N ASP A 22 -1.82 -0.86 -21.51
CA ASP A 22 -0.46 -1.17 -21.07
C ASP A 22 0.12 -0.05 -20.20
N VAL A 23 -0.11 1.21 -20.58
CA VAL A 23 0.38 2.37 -19.80
C VAL A 23 -0.30 2.45 -18.44
N CYS A 24 -1.63 2.25 -18.39
CA CYS A 24 -2.39 2.28 -17.13
C CYS A 24 -1.99 1.13 -16.20
N SER A 25 -1.97 -0.10 -16.71
CA SER A 25 -1.57 -1.27 -15.95
C SER A 25 -0.12 -1.17 -15.46
N HIS A 26 0.81 -0.74 -16.31
CA HIS A 26 2.21 -0.58 -15.92
C HIS A 26 2.40 0.39 -14.76
N GLN A 27 1.68 1.49 -14.76
CA GLN A 27 1.72 2.47 -13.66
C GLN A 27 1.22 1.89 -12.33
N ILE A 28 0.11 1.15 -12.35
CA ILE A 28 -0.47 0.50 -11.18
C ILE A 28 0.50 -0.56 -10.64
N VAL A 29 1.05 -1.40 -11.53
CA VAL A 29 2.03 -2.44 -11.17
C VAL A 29 3.27 -1.83 -10.52
N ASP A 30 3.91 -0.86 -11.16
CA ASP A 30 5.14 -0.22 -10.67
C ASP A 30 4.95 0.43 -9.29
N SER A 31 3.83 1.13 -9.10
CA SER A 31 3.51 1.76 -7.81
C SER A 31 3.22 0.73 -6.71
N THR A 32 2.57 -0.39 -7.05
CA THR A 32 2.29 -1.46 -6.08
C THR A 32 3.57 -2.21 -5.67
N LEU A 33 4.49 -2.43 -6.61
CA LEU A 33 5.80 -3.01 -6.31
C LEU A 33 6.62 -2.12 -5.37
N LYS A 34 6.66 -0.82 -5.63
CA LYS A 34 7.31 0.16 -4.76
C LYS A 34 6.68 0.21 -3.37
N LEU A 35 5.35 0.16 -3.29
CA LEU A 35 4.64 0.09 -2.01
C LEU A 35 5.10 -1.12 -1.20
N ARG A 36 5.11 -2.30 -1.83
CA ARG A 36 5.55 -3.54 -1.18
C ARG A 36 6.99 -3.47 -0.69
N GLU A 37 7.90 -2.93 -1.50
CA GLU A 37 9.32 -2.78 -1.16
C GLU A 37 9.50 -1.82 0.04
N ILE A 38 8.95 -0.61 -0.04
CA ILE A 38 9.05 0.40 1.03
C ILE A 38 8.43 -0.13 2.33
N TYR A 39 7.28 -0.81 2.27
CA TYR A 39 6.65 -1.42 3.43
C TYR A 39 7.57 -2.44 4.10
N ASN A 40 8.11 -3.41 3.32
CA ASN A 40 9.01 -4.43 3.85
C ASN A 40 10.22 -3.80 4.54
N ASP A 41 10.89 -2.89 3.84
CA ASP A 41 12.12 -2.28 4.32
C ASP A 41 11.88 -1.39 5.55
N THR A 42 10.71 -0.73 5.63
CA THR A 42 10.32 0.04 6.81
C THR A 42 10.21 -0.87 8.05
N VAL A 43 9.55 -2.03 7.93
CA VAL A 43 9.40 -2.96 9.06
C VAL A 43 10.74 -3.58 9.47
N GLU A 44 11.56 -4.01 8.50
CA GLU A 44 12.87 -4.59 8.77
C GLU A 44 13.80 -3.58 9.46
N ASN A 45 13.87 -2.34 8.96
CA ASN A 45 14.71 -1.30 9.57
C ASN A 45 14.17 -0.80 10.92
N PHE A 46 12.86 -0.89 11.15
CA PHE A 46 12.28 -0.64 12.47
C PHE A 46 12.78 -1.65 13.51
N PHE A 47 12.81 -2.93 13.17
CA PHE A 47 13.35 -3.97 14.08
C PHE A 47 14.86 -3.83 14.32
N GLN A 48 15.60 -3.27 13.36
CA GLN A 48 17.02 -2.99 13.49
C GLN A 48 17.31 -1.67 14.21
N GLY A 49 16.33 -0.77 14.32
CA GLY A 49 16.48 0.56 14.88
C GLY A 49 17.30 1.51 14.00
N ASP A 50 17.36 1.25 12.68
CA ASP A 50 18.10 2.11 11.75
C ASP A 50 17.33 3.40 11.43
N ARG A 51 17.59 4.42 12.24
CA ARG A 51 16.96 5.73 12.12
C ARG A 51 17.20 6.40 10.76
N LYS A 52 18.40 6.24 10.17
CA LYS A 52 18.72 6.87 8.89
C LYS A 52 17.93 6.23 7.76
N ALA A 53 17.93 4.90 7.69
CA ALA A 53 17.14 4.16 6.71
C ALA A 53 15.65 4.47 6.87
N LEU A 54 15.11 4.51 8.09
CA LEU A 54 13.71 4.87 8.35
C LEU A 54 13.35 6.26 7.85
N LYS A 55 14.25 7.25 7.97
CA LYS A 55 14.03 8.60 7.40
C LYS A 55 13.91 8.54 5.87
N GLU A 56 14.85 7.87 5.22
CA GLU A 56 14.88 7.74 3.76
C GLU A 56 13.62 7.01 3.24
N LEU A 57 13.16 6.00 3.98
CA LEU A 57 11.95 5.23 3.66
C LEU A 57 10.66 6.06 3.87
N ALA A 58 10.58 6.85 4.94
CA ALA A 58 9.46 7.77 5.15
C ALA A 58 9.35 8.80 4.02
N ASP A 59 10.48 9.41 3.61
CA ASP A 59 10.54 10.34 2.50
C ASP A 59 10.18 9.64 1.16
N ALA A 60 10.55 8.37 0.97
CA ALA A 60 10.19 7.58 -0.22
C ALA A 60 8.68 7.25 -0.25
N ALA A 61 8.11 6.88 0.89
CA ALA A 61 6.67 6.62 1.03
C ALA A 61 5.84 7.87 0.75
N GLU A 62 6.27 9.02 1.27
CA GLU A 62 5.61 10.31 1.01
C GLU A 62 5.62 10.65 -0.48
N ARG A 63 6.78 10.52 -1.14
CA ARG A 63 6.87 10.75 -2.60
C ARG A 63 5.97 9.81 -3.41
N LEU A 64 5.89 8.54 -3.03
CA LEU A 64 5.00 7.57 -3.69
C LEU A 64 3.53 7.98 -3.51
N ALA A 65 3.12 8.37 -2.30
CA ALA A 65 1.77 8.83 -1.99
C ALA A 65 1.41 10.12 -2.75
N MET A 66 2.34 11.08 -2.84
CA MET A 66 2.14 12.30 -3.63
C MET A 66 1.95 11.98 -5.11
N THR A 67 2.80 11.14 -5.69
CA THR A 67 2.69 10.72 -7.10
C THR A 67 1.36 10.01 -7.36
N SER A 68 0.93 9.09 -6.49
CA SER A 68 -0.35 8.41 -6.61
C SER A 68 -1.54 9.37 -6.53
N SER A 69 -1.48 10.34 -5.61
CA SER A 69 -2.52 11.39 -5.48
C SER A 69 -2.58 12.31 -6.71
N GLU A 70 -1.43 12.62 -7.33
CA GLU A 70 -1.38 13.41 -8.57
C GLU A 70 -2.03 12.63 -9.72
N HIS A 71 -1.70 11.34 -9.88
CA HIS A 71 -2.34 10.47 -10.88
C HIS A 71 -3.85 10.38 -10.68
N HIS A 72 -4.31 10.16 -9.46
CA HIS A 72 -5.72 10.15 -9.12
C HIS A 72 -6.42 11.49 -9.47
N LYS A 73 -5.78 12.63 -9.23
CA LYS A 73 -6.39 13.95 -9.51
C LYS A 73 -6.39 14.36 -10.97
N TYR A 74 -5.30 14.08 -11.69
CA TYR A 74 -5.05 14.73 -12.97
C TYR A 74 -5.10 13.79 -14.16
N ASP A 75 -4.92 12.49 -13.96
CA ASP A 75 -4.83 11.51 -15.06
C ASP A 75 -6.17 10.85 -15.39
N ILE A 76 -7.10 10.75 -14.43
CA ILE A 76 -8.37 10.06 -14.63
C ILE A 76 -9.15 10.61 -15.82
N LEU A 77 -9.49 11.90 -15.83
CA LEU A 77 -10.34 12.46 -16.88
C LEU A 77 -9.70 12.40 -18.28
N PRO A 78 -8.41 12.78 -18.49
CA PRO A 78 -7.76 12.63 -19.78
C PRO A 78 -7.70 11.18 -20.27
N ILE A 79 -7.46 10.22 -19.38
CA ILE A 79 -7.42 8.79 -19.73
C ILE A 79 -8.81 8.29 -20.09
N LEU A 80 -9.84 8.59 -19.31
CA LEU A 80 -11.23 8.24 -19.62
C LEU A 80 -11.68 8.82 -20.97
N TYR A 81 -11.27 10.06 -21.28
CA TYR A 81 -11.54 10.64 -22.59
C TYR A 81 -10.89 9.85 -23.74
N LYS A 82 -9.67 9.36 -23.54
CA LYS A 82 -8.99 8.49 -24.53
C LYS A 82 -9.58 7.07 -24.60
N MET A 83 -10.30 6.65 -23.54
CA MET A 83 -11.02 5.38 -23.48
C MET A 83 -12.46 5.45 -24.01
N GLN A 84 -12.90 6.56 -24.60
CA GLN A 84 -14.30 6.78 -24.99
C GLN A 84 -14.86 5.71 -25.97
N SER A 85 -13.99 5.03 -26.72
CA SER A 85 -14.34 3.91 -27.60
C SER A 85 -14.41 2.55 -26.88
N ARG A 86 -13.99 2.48 -25.59
CA ARG A 86 -13.96 1.27 -24.78
C ARG A 86 -15.22 1.13 -23.94
N SER A 87 -15.34 -0.01 -23.24
CA SER A 87 -16.48 -0.26 -22.37
C SER A 87 -16.53 0.69 -21.17
N LEU A 88 -17.74 0.98 -20.69
CA LEU A 88 -17.92 1.77 -19.46
C LEU A 88 -17.30 1.06 -18.25
N ASP A 89 -17.40 -0.27 -18.19
CA ASP A 89 -16.86 -1.08 -17.10
C ASP A 89 -15.34 -0.97 -17.01
N MET A 90 -14.65 -0.93 -18.14
CA MET A 90 -13.20 -0.69 -18.18
C MET A 90 -12.82 0.64 -17.53
N GLY A 91 -13.50 1.73 -17.89
CA GLY A 91 -13.28 3.05 -17.28
C GLY A 91 -13.57 3.04 -15.79
N TYR A 92 -14.65 2.36 -15.36
CA TYR A 92 -15.00 2.22 -13.94
C TYR A 92 -13.89 1.52 -13.15
N HIS A 93 -13.43 0.35 -13.60
CA HIS A 93 -12.39 -0.41 -12.90
C HIS A 93 -11.04 0.32 -12.86
N PHE A 94 -10.69 1.06 -13.91
CA PHE A 94 -9.51 1.92 -13.89
C PHE A 94 -9.59 2.99 -12.79
N VAL A 95 -10.71 3.69 -12.66
CA VAL A 95 -10.93 4.69 -11.60
C VAL A 95 -10.83 4.06 -10.22
N GLN A 96 -11.47 2.90 -10.00
CA GLN A 96 -11.43 2.21 -8.72
C GLN A 96 -10.01 1.71 -8.38
N ALA A 97 -9.26 1.21 -9.36
CA ALA A 97 -7.87 0.79 -9.15
C ALA A 97 -6.97 1.96 -8.70
N LEU A 98 -7.12 3.14 -9.32
CA LEU A 98 -6.38 4.34 -8.90
C LEU A 98 -6.79 4.85 -7.51
N GLU A 99 -8.09 4.75 -7.15
CA GLU A 99 -8.57 5.10 -5.81
C GLU A 99 -7.92 4.19 -4.76
N HIS A 100 -7.99 2.87 -4.96
CA HIS A 100 -7.37 1.91 -4.02
C HIS A 100 -5.85 2.05 -3.94
N LEU A 101 -5.19 2.38 -5.04
CA LEU A 101 -3.75 2.66 -5.05
C LEU A 101 -3.42 3.92 -4.23
N ASN A 102 -4.19 4.99 -4.42
CA ASN A 102 -4.04 6.22 -3.64
C ASN A 102 -4.22 5.95 -2.15
N GLU A 103 -5.27 5.25 -1.75
CA GLU A 103 -5.54 4.89 -0.36
C GLU A 103 -4.41 4.03 0.24
N ALA A 104 -3.91 3.04 -0.50
CA ALA A 104 -2.82 2.17 -0.05
C ALA A 104 -1.51 2.94 0.14
N THR A 105 -1.18 3.84 -0.78
CA THR A 105 0.07 4.64 -0.69
C THR A 105 0.00 5.71 0.38
N GLN A 106 -1.16 6.32 0.64
CA GLN A 106 -1.38 7.22 1.77
C GLN A 106 -1.21 6.50 3.11
N SER A 107 -1.77 5.30 3.24
CA SER A 107 -1.59 4.45 4.42
C SER A 107 -0.11 4.10 4.64
N LEU A 108 0.63 3.75 3.59
CA LEU A 108 2.07 3.49 3.68
C LEU A 108 2.85 4.72 4.15
N SER A 109 2.52 5.91 3.65
CA SER A 109 3.16 7.17 4.06
C SER A 109 2.94 7.44 5.55
N GLN A 110 1.71 7.31 6.04
CA GLN A 110 1.39 7.47 7.46
C GLN A 110 2.08 6.42 8.34
N PHE A 111 2.13 5.17 7.87
CA PHE A 111 2.82 4.07 8.54
C PHE A 111 4.31 4.38 8.72
N SER A 112 5.00 4.71 7.62
CA SER A 112 6.45 4.96 7.62
C SER A 112 6.83 6.20 8.43
N GLU A 113 6.07 7.29 8.32
CA GLU A 113 6.29 8.52 9.09
C GLU A 113 6.08 8.30 10.59
N SER A 114 5.04 7.56 10.98
CA SER A 114 4.77 7.25 12.39
C SER A 114 5.89 6.44 13.02
N ILE A 115 6.44 5.48 12.29
CA ILE A 115 7.58 4.65 12.74
C ILE A 115 8.85 5.49 12.84
N PHE A 116 9.18 6.28 11.82
CA PHE A 116 10.34 7.16 11.84
C PHE A 116 10.27 8.13 13.01
N THR A 117 9.16 8.83 13.18
CA THR A 117 8.95 9.79 14.28
C THR A 117 9.11 9.14 15.64
N TYR A 118 8.66 7.91 15.82
CA TYR A 118 8.81 7.17 17.07
C TYR A 118 10.28 6.88 17.40
N VAL A 119 11.03 6.41 16.41
CA VAL A 119 12.46 6.09 16.58
C VAL A 119 13.28 7.37 16.74
N ASP A 120 12.99 8.41 15.97
CA ASP A 120 13.67 9.71 15.99
C ASP A 120 13.54 10.39 17.36
N ASN A 121 12.39 10.28 18.01
CA ASN A 121 12.14 10.80 19.36
C ASN A 121 12.67 9.90 20.49
N ASN A 122 13.45 8.87 20.19
CA ASN A 122 14.05 7.94 21.16
C ASN A 122 13.03 7.34 22.13
N HIS A 123 11.84 6.97 21.63
CA HIS A 123 10.83 6.32 22.47
C HIS A 123 11.27 4.91 22.88
N THR A 124 10.70 4.43 23.99
CA THR A 124 11.01 3.12 24.56
C THR A 124 10.76 2.02 23.50
N PRO A 125 11.72 1.13 23.25
CA PRO A 125 11.55 0.00 22.32
C PRO A 125 10.30 -0.84 22.66
N PHE A 126 9.79 -1.52 21.67
CA PHE A 126 8.71 -2.49 21.86
C PHE A 126 9.18 -3.65 22.74
N THR A 127 8.26 -4.24 23.48
CA THR A 127 8.52 -5.48 24.24
C THR A 127 8.73 -6.65 23.27
N ILE A 128 9.38 -7.71 23.74
CA ILE A 128 9.60 -8.93 22.93
C ILE A 128 8.27 -9.45 22.41
N ASP A 129 7.23 -9.53 23.22
CA ASP A 129 5.90 -9.99 22.81
C ASP A 129 5.27 -9.11 21.73
N GLN A 130 5.49 -7.78 21.77
CA GLN A 130 5.01 -6.88 20.71
C GLN A 130 5.76 -7.11 19.40
N VAL A 131 7.07 -7.32 19.48
CA VAL A 131 7.90 -7.61 18.30
C VAL A 131 7.50 -8.94 17.66
N ASP A 132 7.28 -9.97 18.46
CA ASP A 132 6.91 -11.30 17.96
C ASP A 132 5.53 -11.29 17.29
N ASP A 133 4.54 -10.65 17.92
CA ASP A 133 3.21 -10.45 17.32
C ASP A 133 3.30 -9.68 15.99
N LEU A 134 4.11 -8.61 15.91
CA LEU A 134 4.29 -7.84 14.68
C LEU A 134 4.99 -8.63 13.58
N LYS A 135 6.00 -9.44 13.91
CA LYS A 135 6.68 -10.31 12.96
C LYS A 135 5.72 -11.34 12.36
N GLU A 136 4.81 -11.90 13.16
CA GLU A 136 3.79 -12.84 12.69
C GLU A 136 2.86 -12.16 11.65
N VAL A 137 2.36 -10.95 11.97
CA VAL A 137 1.51 -10.17 11.05
C VAL A 137 2.29 -9.72 9.82
N HIS A 138 3.53 -9.25 9.97
CA HIS A 138 4.39 -8.82 8.87
C HIS A 138 4.64 -9.97 7.88
N THR A 139 5.02 -11.15 8.38
CA THR A 139 5.26 -12.34 7.54
C THR A 139 4.02 -12.72 6.73
N ALA A 140 2.84 -12.66 7.33
CA ALA A 140 1.59 -12.95 6.64
C ALA A 140 1.25 -11.88 5.58
N LEU A 141 1.46 -10.59 5.90
CA LEU A 141 1.17 -9.49 4.99
C LEU A 141 2.13 -9.48 3.80
N ILE A 142 3.45 -9.62 4.04
CA ILE A 142 4.42 -9.58 2.95
C ILE A 142 4.19 -10.73 1.95
N LYS A 143 3.87 -11.93 2.45
CA LYS A 143 3.51 -13.06 1.61
C LYS A 143 2.28 -12.77 0.74
N LEU A 144 1.27 -12.13 1.32
CA LEU A 144 0.05 -11.76 0.60
C LEU A 144 0.32 -10.67 -0.45
N LEU A 145 1.14 -9.65 -0.12
CA LEU A 145 1.57 -8.62 -1.07
C LEU A 145 2.38 -9.21 -2.22
N ASP A 146 3.25 -10.18 -1.95
CA ASP A 146 4.03 -10.88 -2.98
C ASP A 146 3.13 -11.60 -3.98
N GLU A 147 2.07 -12.28 -3.52
CA GLU A 147 1.10 -12.93 -4.40
C GLU A 147 0.35 -11.90 -5.27
N TYR A 148 -0.08 -10.76 -4.71
CA TYR A 148 -0.73 -9.70 -5.49
C TYR A 148 0.25 -9.06 -6.48
N CYS A 149 1.45 -8.72 -6.08
CA CYS A 149 2.48 -8.17 -6.98
C CYS A 149 2.78 -9.12 -8.15
N LYS A 150 2.87 -10.42 -7.88
CA LYS A 150 3.08 -11.44 -8.90
C LYS A 150 1.92 -11.48 -9.91
N MET A 151 0.67 -11.45 -9.43
CA MET A 151 -0.51 -11.43 -10.31
C MET A 151 -0.52 -10.19 -11.20
N LEU A 152 -0.25 -9.01 -10.62
CA LEU A 152 -0.17 -7.75 -11.34
C LEU A 152 0.95 -7.75 -12.40
N GLN A 153 2.13 -8.26 -12.07
CA GLN A 153 3.27 -8.33 -12.99
C GLN A 153 3.05 -9.29 -14.16
N THR A 154 2.38 -10.41 -13.90
CA THR A 154 2.18 -11.45 -14.92
C THR A 154 0.87 -11.29 -15.69
N GLY A 155 -0.04 -10.43 -15.24
CA GLY A 155 -1.41 -10.33 -15.77
C GLY A 155 -2.22 -11.62 -15.60
N THR A 156 -1.80 -12.51 -14.68
CA THR A 156 -2.43 -13.82 -14.47
C THR A 156 -3.09 -13.89 -13.10
N TYR A 157 -4.41 -13.89 -13.07
CA TYR A 157 -5.23 -13.77 -11.84
C TYR A 157 -5.92 -15.06 -11.40
N ILE A 158 -5.47 -16.22 -11.88
CA ILE A 158 -6.09 -17.53 -11.59
C ILE A 158 -6.12 -17.81 -10.08
N GLN A 159 -5.12 -17.36 -9.34
CA GLN A 159 -5.01 -17.60 -7.90
C GLN A 159 -5.69 -16.53 -7.04
N PHE A 160 -6.29 -15.48 -7.65
CA PHE A 160 -6.84 -14.35 -6.90
C PHE A 160 -7.88 -14.79 -5.84
N ASP A 161 -8.80 -15.68 -6.21
CA ASP A 161 -9.84 -16.11 -5.28
C ASP A 161 -9.28 -16.95 -4.10
N TYR A 162 -8.16 -17.64 -4.29
CA TYR A 162 -7.48 -18.38 -3.24
C TYR A 162 -6.80 -17.46 -2.21
N THR A 163 -6.46 -16.22 -2.57
CA THR A 163 -5.90 -15.25 -1.62
C THR A 163 -6.90 -14.81 -0.56
N MET A 164 -8.20 -15.06 -0.73
CA MET A 164 -9.23 -14.75 0.28
C MET A 164 -8.93 -15.42 1.61
N VAL A 165 -8.54 -16.70 1.59
CA VAL A 165 -8.23 -17.45 2.82
C VAL A 165 -7.00 -16.86 3.52
N ALA A 166 -5.95 -16.53 2.77
CA ALA A 166 -4.75 -15.92 3.32
C ALA A 166 -5.04 -14.52 3.90
N GLN A 167 -5.89 -13.73 3.24
CA GLN A 167 -6.31 -12.44 3.75
C GLN A 167 -7.14 -12.57 5.03
N GLU A 168 -8.08 -13.49 5.08
CA GLU A 168 -8.87 -13.74 6.28
C GLU A 168 -7.97 -14.17 7.46
N GLN A 169 -6.99 -15.02 7.21
CA GLN A 169 -5.99 -15.41 8.22
C GLN A 169 -5.20 -14.20 8.72
N LEU A 170 -4.75 -13.32 7.82
CA LEU A 170 -4.08 -12.07 8.19
C LEU A 170 -4.96 -11.19 9.08
N LEU A 171 -6.23 -11.00 8.71
CA LEU A 171 -7.18 -10.19 9.50
C LEU A 171 -7.41 -10.77 10.89
N GLN A 172 -7.45 -12.11 11.01
CA GLN A 172 -7.54 -12.79 12.30
C GLN A 172 -6.27 -12.62 13.14
N LEU A 173 -5.07 -12.65 12.53
CA LEU A 173 -3.80 -12.37 13.22
C LEU A 173 -3.78 -10.95 13.75
N VAL A 174 -4.16 -9.95 12.94
CA VAL A 174 -4.27 -8.55 13.36
C VAL A 174 -5.24 -8.39 14.53
N ALA A 175 -6.42 -9.00 14.45
CA ALA A 175 -7.41 -8.94 15.52
C ALA A 175 -6.90 -9.58 16.82
N LYS A 176 -6.18 -10.70 16.73
CA LYS A 176 -5.55 -11.38 17.87
C LYS A 176 -4.45 -10.52 18.49
N ALA A 177 -3.55 -9.94 17.68
CA ALA A 177 -2.49 -9.04 18.14
C ALA A 177 -3.08 -7.78 18.81
N THR A 178 -4.13 -7.21 18.25
CA THR A 178 -4.85 -6.07 18.83
C THR A 178 -5.42 -6.40 20.21
N LYS A 179 -6.11 -7.56 20.36
CA LYS A 179 -6.65 -8.01 21.65
C LYS A 179 -5.55 -8.25 22.69
N ARG A 180 -4.41 -8.84 22.28
CA ARG A 180 -3.24 -9.03 23.16
C ARG A 180 -2.69 -7.67 23.63
N GLN A 181 -2.61 -6.69 22.73
CA GLN A 181 -2.12 -5.35 23.09
C GLN A 181 -3.05 -4.63 24.07
N ILE A 182 -4.36 -4.70 23.87
CA ILE A 182 -5.34 -4.15 24.82
C ILE A 182 -5.14 -4.76 26.20
N LYS A 183 -4.99 -6.10 26.27
CA LYS A 183 -4.75 -6.80 27.53
C LYS A 183 -3.43 -6.38 28.21
N ARG A 184 -2.35 -6.19 27.43
CA ARG A 184 -1.07 -5.67 27.93
C ARG A 184 -1.23 -4.26 28.52
N ALA A 185 -1.95 -3.37 27.83
CA ALA A 185 -2.23 -2.02 28.30
C ALA A 185 -3.06 -2.01 29.59
N GLN A 186 -4.11 -2.82 29.67
CA GLN A 186 -4.93 -2.96 30.90
C GLN A 186 -4.13 -3.43 32.12
N ARG A 187 -3.05 -4.19 31.89
CA ARG A 187 -2.16 -4.71 32.94
C ARG A 187 -0.95 -3.80 33.23
N ASN A 188 -0.91 -2.60 32.63
CA ASN A 188 0.25 -1.68 32.69
C ASN A 188 1.59 -2.32 32.27
N GLN A 189 1.55 -3.28 31.35
CA GLN A 189 2.73 -3.99 30.83
C GLN A 189 3.41 -3.28 29.66
N THR A 190 2.79 -2.20 29.15
CA THR A 190 3.30 -1.41 28.02
C THR A 190 3.08 0.07 28.27
N ARG A 191 3.96 0.90 27.71
CA ARG A 191 3.82 2.36 27.77
C ARG A 191 2.81 2.87 26.76
N THR A 192 2.15 3.99 27.05
CA THR A 192 1.10 4.56 26.21
C THR A 192 1.57 4.82 24.79
N ARG A 193 2.74 5.44 24.60
CA ARG A 193 3.25 5.76 23.24
C ARG A 193 3.57 4.52 22.41
N SER A 194 4.21 3.50 23.02
CA SER A 194 4.48 2.24 22.32
C SER A 194 3.19 1.50 21.99
N SER A 195 2.20 1.55 22.89
CA SER A 195 0.88 0.94 22.62
C SER A 195 0.15 1.62 21.47
N LEU A 196 0.19 2.96 21.40
CA LEU A 196 -0.44 3.71 20.31
C LEU A 196 0.22 3.43 18.96
N LEU A 197 1.57 3.49 18.88
CA LEU A 197 2.26 3.14 17.65
C LEU A 197 1.95 1.70 17.23
N TYR A 198 2.02 0.75 18.17
CA TYR A 198 1.74 -0.65 17.89
C TYR A 198 0.35 -0.87 17.28
N LEU A 199 -0.68 -0.28 17.88
CA LEU A 199 -2.06 -0.37 17.37
C LEU A 199 -2.23 0.32 16.02
N ASN A 200 -1.55 1.47 15.83
CA ASN A 200 -1.53 2.16 14.54
C ASN A 200 -0.89 1.29 13.45
N MET A 201 0.28 0.70 13.72
CA MET A 201 0.94 -0.20 12.79
C MET A 201 0.02 -1.36 12.36
N LEU A 202 -0.64 -2.03 13.31
CA LEU A 202 -1.58 -3.10 12.99
C LEU A 202 -2.76 -2.63 12.13
N ASN A 203 -3.29 -1.43 12.40
CA ASN A 203 -4.38 -0.86 11.61
C ASN A 203 -3.95 -0.56 10.18
N GLU A 204 -2.78 0.08 9.99
CA GLU A 204 -2.27 0.39 8.65
C GLU A 204 -1.91 -0.88 7.87
N MET A 205 -1.32 -1.89 8.51
CA MET A 205 -1.06 -3.21 7.89
C MET A 205 -2.35 -3.85 7.38
N ARG A 206 -3.41 -3.83 8.20
CA ARG A 206 -4.73 -4.33 7.81
C ARG A 206 -5.30 -3.54 6.62
N PHE A 207 -5.21 -2.22 6.69
CA PHE A 207 -5.77 -1.33 5.67
C PHE A 207 -5.06 -1.53 4.32
N MET A 208 -3.72 -1.55 4.30
CA MET A 208 -2.94 -1.83 3.09
C MET A 208 -3.32 -3.18 2.46
N ALA A 209 -3.48 -4.23 3.27
CA ALA A 209 -3.89 -5.55 2.76
C ALA A 209 -5.25 -5.50 2.04
N VAL A 210 -6.22 -4.77 2.59
CA VAL A 210 -7.56 -4.61 2.00
C VAL A 210 -7.48 -3.82 0.70
N GLN A 211 -6.74 -2.70 0.69
CA GLN A 211 -6.63 -1.84 -0.48
C GLN A 211 -5.88 -2.50 -1.64
N VAL A 212 -4.75 -3.17 -1.37
CA VAL A 212 -4.00 -3.86 -2.44
C VAL A 212 -4.80 -5.03 -3.02
N ARG A 213 -5.61 -5.72 -2.22
CA ARG A 213 -6.53 -6.73 -2.75
C ARG A 213 -7.58 -6.13 -3.66
N ALA A 214 -8.23 -5.05 -3.23
CA ALA A 214 -9.25 -4.36 -4.01
C ALA A 214 -8.67 -3.83 -5.33
N LEU A 215 -7.52 -3.17 -5.27
CA LEU A 215 -6.72 -2.75 -6.43
C LEU A 215 -6.47 -3.91 -7.41
N THR A 216 -6.00 -5.05 -6.91
CA THR A 216 -5.70 -6.22 -7.75
C THR A 216 -6.95 -6.80 -8.42
N ASN A 217 -8.10 -6.76 -7.71
CA ASN A 217 -9.37 -7.16 -8.28
C ASN A 217 -9.84 -6.22 -9.40
N ASP A 218 -9.70 -4.91 -9.19
CA ASP A 218 -10.09 -3.93 -10.20
C ASP A 218 -9.16 -3.97 -11.41
N GLU A 219 -7.86 -4.16 -11.22
CA GLU A 219 -6.93 -4.37 -12.33
C GLU A 219 -7.26 -5.66 -13.11
N ARG A 220 -7.59 -6.76 -12.43
CA ARG A 220 -8.09 -8.00 -13.07
C ARG A 220 -9.30 -7.72 -13.95
N ASN A 221 -10.28 -6.97 -13.45
CA ASN A 221 -11.50 -6.65 -14.18
C ASN A 221 -11.24 -5.64 -15.31
N PHE A 222 -10.33 -4.70 -15.09
CA PHE A 222 -9.91 -3.71 -16.10
C PHE A 222 -9.32 -4.38 -17.33
N VAL A 223 -8.42 -5.35 -17.17
CA VAL A 223 -7.81 -6.06 -18.30
C VAL A 223 -8.74 -7.08 -18.93
N ALA A 224 -9.82 -7.49 -18.27
CA ALA A 224 -10.81 -8.42 -18.79
C ALA A 224 -11.98 -7.74 -19.52
N ALA A 225 -12.18 -6.43 -19.32
CA ALA A 225 -13.30 -5.65 -19.89
C ALA A 225 -13.01 -5.16 -21.32
#